data_7cf6df17d777671f38d5b3a16d57832d
#
_entry.id   7cf6df17d777671f38d5b3a16d57832d
#
_cell.length_a   1.000
_cell.length_b   1.000
_cell.length_c   1.000
_cell.angle_alpha   90.00
_cell.angle_beta   90.00
_cell.angle_gamma   90.00
#
_symmetry.space_group_name_H-M   'P 1'
#
loop_
_entity.id
_entity.type
_entity.pdbx_description
1 polymer ?
#
loop_
_entity_poly.entity_id
_entity_poly.type
_entity_poly.pdbx_seq_one_letter_code
_entity_poly.pdbx_strand_id
1 'polypeptide(L)'
;MHKRLPAAIVFLSLVVGACSAETRPTTETKAPAAAAAATSTTDMEAAIAHHVKTVKAADVDGVMADYAADAILVSPPGLVTPTGTFVGKDKVREFFVWLATPAVLPAAQSMVTTNEVVGPNTMLFRWTQFPGTPKEVKGYDIFVFRDGKIIFQTTAANP
;
A
#
# COMPACT_ATOMS: atom_id res chain seq x y z
N MET A 1 -49.40 9.88 -48.46
CA MET A 1 -50.16 8.63 -48.52
C MET A 1 -50.11 8.04 -47.11
N HIS A 2 -51.07 8.30 -46.30
CA HIS A 2 -52.32 7.66 -45.95
C HIS A 2 -52.14 6.15 -45.72
N LYS A 3 -52.25 5.68 -44.44
CA LYS A 3 -53.42 5.09 -43.80
C LYS A 3 -52.98 4.33 -42.55
N ARG A 4 -53.51 4.64 -41.45
CA ARG A 4 -54.67 4.17 -40.64
C ARG A 4 -54.28 3.15 -39.57
N LEU A 5 -54.58 3.55 -38.33
CA LEU A 5 -54.91 2.72 -37.17
C LEU A 5 -56.21 1.90 -37.46
N PRO A 6 -56.41 0.78 -36.72
CA PRO A 6 -57.36 0.81 -35.61
C PRO A 6 -56.87 0.06 -34.36
N ALA A 7 -57.19 0.49 -33.20
CA ALA A 7 -58.37 0.30 -32.34
C ALA A 7 -58.33 -0.99 -31.49
N ALA A 8 -58.14 -0.73 -30.22
CA ALA A 8 -58.80 -1.25 -29.00
C ALA A 8 -59.23 -2.71 -28.92
N ILE A 9 -58.78 -3.40 -27.89
CA ILE A 9 -59.62 -4.29 -27.07
C ILE A 9 -59.14 -4.20 -25.59
N VAL A 10 -60.08 -3.77 -24.76
CA VAL A 10 -60.02 -3.78 -23.31
C VAL A 10 -60.36 -5.18 -22.82
N PHE A 11 -59.48 -5.84 -22.07
CA PHE A 11 -59.86 -6.95 -21.20
C PHE A 11 -59.56 -6.59 -19.76
N LEU A 12 -60.62 -6.30 -19.06
CA LEU A 12 -60.70 -6.21 -17.61
C LEU A 12 -60.75 -7.63 -17.04
N SER A 13 -59.67 -8.10 -16.41
CA SER A 13 -59.68 -9.30 -15.59
C SER A 13 -59.31 -8.97 -14.18
N LEU A 14 -60.31 -8.99 -13.34
CA LEU A 14 -60.20 -9.02 -11.89
C LEU A 14 -59.54 -10.36 -11.49
N VAL A 15 -58.40 -10.36 -10.83
CA VAL A 15 -57.87 -11.50 -10.08
C VAL A 15 -57.58 -11.08 -8.67
N VAL A 16 -58.33 -11.71 -7.80
CA VAL A 16 -58.36 -11.63 -6.34
C VAL A 16 -57.01 -12.02 -5.75
N GLY A 17 -56.70 -11.36 -4.63
CA GLY A 17 -55.45 -11.36 -3.89
C GLY A 17 -54.87 -12.73 -3.52
N ALA A 18 -53.57 -12.77 -3.50
CA ALA A 18 -52.78 -13.60 -2.63
C ALA A 18 -51.75 -12.70 -1.96
N CYS A 19 -51.87 -12.51 -0.64
CA CYS A 19 -50.81 -11.96 0.20
C CYS A 19 -49.63 -12.91 0.14
N SER A 20 -48.68 -12.62 -0.74
CA SER A 20 -47.33 -13.18 -0.65
C SER A 20 -46.54 -12.33 0.36
N ALA A 21 -46.19 -12.96 1.47
CA ALA A 21 -45.24 -12.37 2.43
C ALA A 21 -43.92 -12.10 1.70
N GLU A 22 -43.67 -10.82 1.46
CA GLU A 22 -42.41 -10.31 0.92
C GLU A 22 -41.33 -10.57 1.97
N THR A 23 -40.53 -11.62 1.77
CA THR A 23 -39.31 -11.87 2.54
C THR A 23 -38.36 -10.72 2.21
N ARG A 24 -38.33 -9.73 3.10
CA ARG A 24 -37.36 -8.63 3.11
C ARG A 24 -35.97 -9.24 3.13
N PRO A 25 -35.08 -8.96 2.17
CA PRO A 25 -33.71 -9.40 2.28
C PRO A 25 -33.09 -8.77 3.53
N THR A 26 -32.71 -9.60 4.49
CA THR A 26 -31.89 -9.19 5.62
C THR A 26 -30.56 -8.75 5.04
N THR A 27 -30.33 -7.44 4.99
CA THR A 27 -29.01 -6.87 4.74
C THR A 27 -28.15 -7.31 5.89
N GLU A 28 -27.28 -8.31 5.69
CA GLU A 28 -26.21 -8.65 6.62
C GLU A 28 -25.36 -7.39 6.79
N THR A 29 -25.56 -6.71 7.90
CA THR A 29 -24.66 -5.66 8.33
C THR A 29 -23.35 -6.33 8.69
N LYS A 30 -22.39 -6.34 7.74
CA LYS A 30 -21.02 -6.79 7.99
C LYS A 30 -20.51 -6.03 9.21
N ALA A 31 -20.27 -6.75 10.30
CA ALA A 31 -19.70 -6.16 11.50
C ALA A 31 -18.47 -5.34 11.15
N PRO A 32 -18.27 -4.14 11.74
CA PRO A 32 -17.07 -3.36 11.47
C PRO A 32 -15.86 -4.23 11.81
N ALA A 33 -14.94 -4.35 10.86
CA ALA A 33 -13.67 -5.03 11.11
C ALA A 33 -13.04 -4.39 12.35
N ALA A 34 -12.65 -5.21 13.32
CA ALA A 34 -11.97 -4.74 14.51
C ALA A 34 -10.82 -3.85 14.08
N ALA A 35 -10.74 -2.63 14.61
CA ALA A 35 -9.65 -1.73 14.31
C ALA A 35 -8.34 -2.43 14.72
N ALA A 36 -7.41 -2.57 13.77
CA ALA A 36 -6.09 -3.12 14.06
C ALA A 36 -5.45 -2.30 15.19
N ALA A 37 -4.83 -2.97 16.15
CA ALA A 37 -4.14 -2.30 17.24
C ALA A 37 -3.04 -1.40 16.68
N ALA A 38 -2.86 -0.21 17.29
CA ALA A 38 -1.79 0.68 16.89
C ALA A 38 -0.43 0.01 17.19
N THR A 39 0.49 0.05 16.23
CA THR A 39 1.88 -0.38 16.44
C THR A 39 2.56 0.61 17.39
N SER A 40 3.23 0.13 18.44
CA SER A 40 3.90 1.03 19.37
C SER A 40 5.06 1.78 18.69
N THR A 41 5.40 2.95 19.20
CA THR A 41 6.57 3.73 18.72
C THR A 41 7.86 2.89 18.78
N THR A 42 8.07 2.16 19.87
CA THR A 42 9.24 1.30 20.04
C THR A 42 9.31 0.19 19.00
N ASP A 43 8.16 -0.42 18.66
CA ASP A 43 8.11 -1.47 17.64
C ASP A 43 8.38 -0.90 16.23
N MET A 44 7.86 0.28 15.93
CA MET A 44 8.14 0.97 14.66
C MET A 44 9.63 1.32 14.54
N GLU A 45 10.23 1.86 15.59
CA GLU A 45 11.67 2.19 15.62
C GLU A 45 12.54 0.94 15.46
N ALA A 46 12.18 -0.15 16.15
CA ALA A 46 12.89 -1.43 16.02
C ALA A 46 12.79 -2.02 14.62
N ALA A 47 11.59 -1.97 14.02
CA ALA A 47 11.38 -2.43 12.65
C ALA A 47 12.21 -1.64 11.63
N ILE A 48 12.26 -0.30 11.76
CA ILE A 48 13.06 0.54 10.87
C ILE A 48 14.57 0.35 11.11
N ALA A 49 15.01 0.18 12.33
CA ALA A 49 16.43 -0.12 12.62
C ALA A 49 16.84 -1.46 11.96
N HIS A 50 15.99 -2.50 12.04
CA HIS A 50 16.20 -3.78 11.36
C HIS A 50 16.21 -3.60 9.84
N HIS A 51 15.23 -2.89 9.30
CA HIS A 51 15.11 -2.59 7.88
C HIS A 51 16.39 -1.91 7.32
N VAL A 52 16.86 -0.85 7.96
CA VAL A 52 18.09 -0.15 7.53
C VAL A 52 19.30 -1.07 7.57
N LYS A 53 19.42 -1.88 8.62
CA LYS A 53 20.51 -2.84 8.75
C LYS A 53 20.54 -3.86 7.62
N THR A 54 19.40 -4.47 7.33
CA THR A 54 19.26 -5.51 6.28
C THR A 54 19.41 -4.93 4.87
N VAL A 55 18.88 -3.74 4.61
CA VAL A 55 19.09 -3.01 3.35
C VAL A 55 20.58 -2.76 3.11
N LYS A 56 21.31 -2.24 4.09
CA LYS A 56 22.75 -1.98 3.97
C LYS A 56 23.57 -3.26 3.81
N ALA A 57 23.10 -4.38 4.35
CA ALA A 57 23.71 -5.69 4.19
C ALA A 57 23.37 -6.39 2.86
N ALA A 58 22.50 -5.81 2.03
CA ALA A 58 21.91 -6.45 0.87
C ALA A 58 21.17 -7.76 1.21
N ASP A 59 20.69 -7.89 2.45
CA ASP A 59 19.92 -9.04 2.93
C ASP A 59 18.44 -8.86 2.56
N VAL A 60 18.10 -9.23 1.33
CA VAL A 60 16.75 -9.07 0.80
C VAL A 60 15.73 -9.91 1.60
N ASP A 61 16.10 -11.10 2.08
CA ASP A 61 15.19 -11.92 2.88
C ASP A 61 14.92 -11.29 4.24
N GLY A 62 15.95 -10.73 4.87
CA GLY A 62 15.82 -9.96 6.09
C GLY A 62 14.93 -8.73 5.91
N VAL A 63 15.12 -7.97 4.83
CA VAL A 63 14.23 -6.84 4.50
C VAL A 63 12.79 -7.32 4.35
N MET A 64 12.54 -8.42 3.63
CA MET A 64 11.19 -8.94 3.43
C MET A 64 10.53 -9.42 4.73
N ALA A 65 11.29 -9.75 5.76
CA ALA A 65 10.71 -10.09 7.06
C ALA A 65 9.95 -8.92 7.71
N ASP A 66 10.27 -7.68 7.34
CA ASP A 66 9.62 -6.47 7.88
C ASP A 66 8.26 -6.18 7.22
N TYR A 67 7.98 -6.74 6.04
CA TYR A 67 6.77 -6.44 5.25
C TYR A 67 5.64 -7.44 5.46
N ALA A 68 4.41 -6.91 5.49
CA ALA A 68 3.18 -7.70 5.40
C ALA A 68 3.01 -8.31 4.00
N ALA A 69 2.21 -9.38 3.88
CA ALA A 69 1.98 -10.06 2.60
C ALA A 69 1.32 -9.16 1.54
N ASP A 70 0.45 -8.24 1.98
CA ASP A 70 -0.30 -7.29 1.16
C ASP A 70 0.35 -5.89 1.08
N ALA A 71 1.63 -5.77 1.44
CA ALA A 71 2.35 -4.51 1.45
C ALA A 71 2.39 -3.85 0.06
N ILE A 72 2.42 -2.53 0.07
CA ILE A 72 2.58 -1.71 -1.14
C ILE A 72 3.83 -0.82 -0.97
N LEU A 73 4.66 -0.77 -2.00
CA LEU A 73 5.76 0.18 -2.10
C LEU A 73 5.56 1.07 -3.34
N VAL A 74 5.80 2.36 -3.16
CA VAL A 74 5.78 3.35 -4.25
C VAL A 74 7.14 4.04 -4.33
N SER A 75 7.76 3.98 -5.48
CA SER A 75 9.02 4.67 -5.81
C SER A 75 8.80 5.65 -6.97
N PRO A 76 9.77 6.50 -7.30
CA PRO A 76 9.69 7.30 -8.51
C PRO A 76 9.44 6.42 -9.75
N PRO A 77 8.49 6.81 -10.63
CA PRO A 77 8.24 6.10 -11.88
C PRO A 77 9.49 5.99 -12.73
N GLY A 78 9.69 4.84 -13.36
CA GLY A 78 10.84 4.59 -14.24
C GLY A 78 12.14 4.23 -13.52
N LEU A 79 12.18 4.24 -12.18
CA LEU A 79 13.37 3.86 -11.42
C LEU A 79 13.63 2.34 -11.52
N VAL A 80 12.63 1.52 -11.26
CA VAL A 80 12.67 0.05 -11.36
C VAL A 80 11.58 -0.46 -12.29
N THR A 81 10.36 0.07 -12.14
CA THR A 81 9.21 -0.24 -12.98
C THR A 81 8.65 1.03 -13.63
N PRO A 82 7.93 0.94 -14.75
CA PRO A 82 7.36 2.13 -15.41
C PRO A 82 6.45 2.96 -14.50
N THR A 83 5.72 2.33 -13.60
CA THR A 83 4.78 3.02 -12.69
C THR A 83 5.38 3.37 -11.34
N GLY A 84 6.51 2.75 -10.96
CA GLY A 84 7.09 2.86 -9.63
C GLY A 84 6.26 2.19 -8.52
N THR A 85 5.21 1.42 -8.85
CA THR A 85 4.30 0.81 -7.87
C THR A 85 4.51 -0.69 -7.80
N PHE A 86 4.61 -1.20 -6.57
CA PHE A 86 4.81 -2.62 -6.24
C PHE A 86 3.70 -3.05 -5.28
N VAL A 87 2.83 -3.95 -5.70
CA VAL A 87 1.68 -4.40 -4.90
C VAL A 87 1.87 -5.86 -4.48
N GLY A 88 1.86 -6.09 -3.19
CA GLY A 88 2.14 -7.39 -2.57
C GLY A 88 3.64 -7.59 -2.30
N LYS A 89 3.95 -8.37 -1.26
CA LYS A 89 5.29 -8.60 -0.75
C LYS A 89 6.27 -9.11 -1.83
N ASP A 90 5.81 -9.97 -2.72
CA ASP A 90 6.66 -10.52 -3.79
C ASP A 90 7.08 -9.42 -4.79
N LYS A 91 6.19 -8.46 -5.08
CA LYS A 91 6.52 -7.31 -5.92
C LYS A 91 7.41 -6.31 -5.19
N VAL A 92 7.17 -6.05 -3.92
CA VAL A 92 8.06 -5.23 -3.09
C VAL A 92 9.48 -5.80 -3.08
N ARG A 93 9.63 -7.12 -3.07
CA ARG A 93 10.93 -7.79 -3.17
C ARG A 93 11.71 -7.38 -4.42
N GLU A 94 11.07 -7.18 -5.56
CA GLU A 94 11.74 -6.78 -6.80
C GLU A 94 12.50 -5.46 -6.64
N PHE A 95 11.93 -4.50 -5.88
CA PHE A 95 12.60 -3.24 -5.56
C PHE A 95 13.88 -3.45 -4.75
N PHE A 96 13.86 -4.32 -3.74
CA PHE A 96 15.03 -4.58 -2.89
C PHE A 96 16.09 -5.45 -3.57
N VAL A 97 15.69 -6.34 -4.49
CA VAL A 97 16.64 -7.05 -5.37
C VAL A 97 17.39 -6.05 -6.24
N TRP A 98 16.70 -5.06 -6.82
CA TRP A 98 17.34 -3.99 -7.58
C TRP A 98 18.25 -3.14 -6.68
N LEU A 99 17.81 -2.76 -5.48
CA LEU A 99 18.59 -1.96 -4.53
C LEU A 99 19.87 -2.68 -4.07
N ALA A 100 19.84 -4.01 -3.99
CA ALA A 100 20.97 -4.85 -3.62
C ALA A 100 21.99 -5.08 -4.77
N THR A 101 21.73 -4.58 -5.98
CA THR A 101 22.67 -4.73 -7.10
C THR A 101 23.96 -3.95 -6.84
N PRO A 102 25.12 -4.41 -7.36
CA PRO A 102 26.41 -3.72 -7.18
C PRO A 102 26.42 -2.26 -7.64
N ALA A 103 25.56 -1.90 -8.59
CA ALA A 103 25.47 -0.53 -9.12
C ALA A 103 24.73 0.42 -8.13
N VAL A 104 23.80 -0.09 -7.35
CA VAL A 104 22.89 0.71 -6.50
C VAL A 104 23.24 0.59 -5.02
N LEU A 105 23.65 -0.58 -4.57
CA LEU A 105 23.97 -0.89 -3.17
C LEU A 105 24.90 0.13 -2.49
N PRO A 106 25.95 0.69 -3.12
CA PRO A 106 26.81 1.69 -2.49
C PRO A 106 26.06 2.94 -2.01
N ALA A 107 24.97 3.33 -2.71
CA ALA A 107 24.12 4.44 -2.30
C ALA A 107 23.36 4.09 -1.00
N ALA A 108 22.77 2.89 -0.93
CA ALA A 108 22.10 2.42 0.28
C ALA A 108 23.07 2.26 1.47
N GLN A 109 24.27 1.75 1.23
CA GLN A 109 25.29 1.59 2.26
C GLN A 109 25.79 2.92 2.84
N SER A 110 25.86 3.96 2.01
CA SER A 110 26.32 5.30 2.41
C SER A 110 25.29 6.08 3.23
N MET A 111 24.02 5.63 3.29
CA MET A 111 22.93 6.38 3.90
C MET A 111 23.20 6.74 5.37
N VAL A 112 23.00 8.01 5.69
CA VAL A 112 22.74 8.50 7.05
C VAL A 112 21.24 8.76 7.16
N THR A 113 20.64 8.34 8.25
CA THR A 113 19.18 8.31 8.40
C THR A 113 18.71 8.93 9.71
N THR A 114 17.53 9.53 9.68
CA THR A 114 16.77 9.95 10.86
C THR A 114 15.31 9.57 10.66
N ASN A 115 14.64 9.26 11.76
CA ASN A 115 13.22 8.87 11.76
C ASN A 115 12.42 9.67 12.77
N GLU A 116 11.14 9.87 12.47
CA GLU A 116 10.18 10.62 13.29
C GLU A 116 8.81 9.94 13.19
N VAL A 117 8.21 9.63 14.34
CA VAL A 117 6.83 9.12 14.38
C VAL A 117 5.88 10.29 14.18
N VAL A 118 5.13 10.28 13.08
CA VAL A 118 4.22 11.37 12.69
C VAL A 118 2.75 11.01 12.85
N GLY A 119 2.45 9.79 13.28
CA GLY A 119 1.09 9.32 13.52
C GLY A 119 1.05 7.95 14.21
N PRO A 120 -0.13 7.44 14.57
CA PRO A 120 -0.29 6.22 15.37
C PRO A 120 0.40 4.98 14.77
N ASN A 121 0.54 4.91 13.48
CA ASN A 121 1.15 3.78 12.75
C ASN A 121 2.05 4.29 11.62
N THR A 122 2.52 5.55 11.71
CA THR A 122 3.19 6.20 10.59
C THR A 122 4.51 6.81 11.02
N MET A 123 5.56 6.50 10.26
CA MET A 123 6.90 7.04 10.48
C MET A 123 7.39 7.75 9.22
N LEU A 124 7.91 8.95 9.40
CA LEU A 124 8.69 9.68 8.42
C LEU A 124 10.17 9.33 8.62
N PHE A 125 10.78 8.82 7.57
CA PHE A 125 12.17 8.42 7.53
C PHE A 125 12.90 9.29 6.52
N ARG A 126 13.91 10.06 6.98
CA ARG A 126 14.74 10.90 6.11
C ARG A 126 16.08 10.21 5.91
N TRP A 127 16.59 10.32 4.70
CA TRP A 127 17.88 9.74 4.36
C TRP A 127 18.73 10.70 3.53
N THR A 128 20.05 10.57 3.70
CA THR A 128 21.05 11.24 2.87
C THR A 128 22.03 10.19 2.39
N GLN A 129 22.14 10.01 1.08
CA GLN A 129 23.13 9.16 0.41
C GLN A 129 24.36 9.98 0.10
N PHE A 130 25.55 9.36 0.18
CA PHE A 130 26.84 9.99 -0.08
C PHE A 130 27.05 11.34 0.62
N PRO A 131 26.76 11.43 1.95
CA PRO A 131 26.77 12.70 2.67
C PRO A 131 28.11 13.44 2.55
N GLY A 132 28.05 14.76 2.33
CA GLY A 132 29.24 15.62 2.23
C GLY A 132 30.04 15.46 0.93
N THR A 133 29.54 14.77 -0.06
CA THR A 133 30.20 14.59 -1.37
C THR A 133 29.44 15.30 -2.49
N PRO A 134 30.07 15.54 -3.65
CA PRO A 134 29.34 16.06 -4.83
C PRO A 134 28.24 15.17 -5.37
N LYS A 135 28.14 13.93 -4.86
CA LYS A 135 27.08 12.95 -5.21
C LYS A 135 25.98 12.89 -4.15
N GLU A 136 25.96 13.82 -3.18
CA GLU A 136 24.96 13.81 -2.13
C GLU A 136 23.54 13.89 -2.70
N VAL A 137 22.70 12.96 -2.27
CA VAL A 137 21.25 12.93 -2.58
C VAL A 137 20.50 12.79 -1.27
N LYS A 138 19.48 13.62 -1.08
CA LYS A 138 18.58 13.57 0.07
C LYS A 138 17.19 13.09 -0.36
N GLY A 139 16.52 12.49 0.58
CA GLY A 139 15.15 12.09 0.35
C GLY A 139 14.45 11.65 1.63
N TYR A 140 13.27 11.13 1.45
CA TYR A 140 12.47 10.61 2.55
C TYR A 140 11.63 9.43 2.11
N ASP A 141 11.30 8.61 3.09
CA ASP A 141 10.29 7.56 2.98
C ASP A 141 9.20 7.82 4.01
N ILE A 142 7.99 7.40 3.71
CA ILE A 142 6.90 7.27 4.67
C ILE A 142 6.60 5.80 4.82
N PHE A 143 6.64 5.31 6.05
CA PHE A 143 6.26 3.96 6.41
C PHE A 143 4.94 3.97 7.16
N VAL A 144 4.03 3.05 6.79
CA VAL A 144 2.82 2.77 7.55
C VAL A 144 2.86 1.32 8.03
N PHE A 145 2.50 1.13 9.29
CA PHE A 145 2.58 -0.16 9.97
C PHE A 145 1.20 -0.72 10.31
N ARG A 146 1.12 -2.04 10.35
CA ARG A 146 0.00 -2.81 10.90
C ARG A 146 0.57 -4.07 11.55
N ASP A 147 0.24 -4.29 12.83
CA ASP A 147 0.71 -5.46 13.59
C ASP A 147 2.24 -5.65 13.54
N GLY A 148 3.00 -4.54 13.68
CA GLY A 148 4.46 -4.55 13.64
C GLY A 148 5.09 -4.79 12.26
N LYS A 149 4.29 -4.82 11.18
CA LYS A 149 4.75 -5.01 9.80
C LYS A 149 4.48 -3.79 8.96
N ILE A 150 5.38 -3.52 8.02
CA ILE A 150 5.20 -2.47 7.01
C ILE A 150 4.12 -2.91 6.02
N ILE A 151 3.05 -2.12 5.92
CA ILE A 151 1.98 -2.32 4.93
C ILE A 151 2.08 -1.33 3.78
N PHE A 152 2.77 -0.22 3.99
CA PHE A 152 2.98 0.78 2.95
C PHE A 152 4.33 1.46 3.15
N GLN A 153 5.05 1.65 2.06
CA GLN A 153 6.23 2.51 1.96
C GLN A 153 6.13 3.36 0.70
N THR A 154 6.48 4.63 0.82
CA THR A 154 6.82 5.44 -0.35
C THR A 154 8.22 5.98 -0.18
N THR A 155 8.97 6.08 -1.27
CA THR A 155 10.31 6.69 -1.30
C THR A 155 10.36 7.81 -2.33
N ALA A 156 10.93 8.95 -1.95
CA ALA A 156 11.10 10.10 -2.82
C ALA A 156 12.45 10.78 -2.55
N ALA A 157 13.15 11.13 -3.62
CA ALA A 157 14.30 12.03 -3.52
C ALA A 157 13.81 13.50 -3.47
N ASN A 158 14.49 14.32 -2.69
CA ASN A 158 14.30 15.76 -2.74
C ASN A 158 14.97 16.28 -4.01
N PRO A 159 14.30 17.15 -4.80
CA PRO A 159 14.88 17.78 -5.96
C PRO A 159 16.05 18.72 -5.62
#